data_e7dea8af9b2dae9ac8133e4710b22295
#
_entry.id   e7dea8af9b2dae9ac8133e4710b22295
#
_cell.length_a   1.000
_cell.length_b   1.000
_cell.length_c   1.000
_cell.angle_alpha   90.00
_cell.angle_beta   90.00
_cell.angle_gamma   90.00
#
_symmetry.space_group_name_H-M   'P 1'
#
loop_
_entity.id
_entity.type
_entity.pdbx_description
1 polymer ?
#
loop_
_entity_poly.entity_id
_entity_poly.type
_entity_poly.pdbx_seq_one_letter_code
_entity_poly.pdbx_strand_id
1 'polypeptide(L)'
;AERLWIVPSWHRDNPDVPGFEPDAPVQDGAIHIELDPGLAFGTGSHPTTHLCLAWLEAELPQGATLLDYGCGSGILAIAARKLGAGPTLAVDIDAQAVQSTAFNAQVNQVELQAMLPDALPEGTFGVVVANILSNPLKVLAPLLCAHVRAGGSLVLAGILERQAQELQEAYAPWLQLSVADSEDGWILMTARR
;
A
#
# COMPACT_ATOMS: atom_id res chain seq x y z
N ALA A 1 2.86 -9.69 7.55
CA ALA A 1 4.22 -9.44 7.01
C ALA A 1 5.26 -9.85 8.06
N GLU A 2 6.14 -10.76 7.73
CA GLU A 2 7.11 -11.29 8.69
C GLU A 2 8.42 -10.48 8.70
N ARG A 3 8.78 -9.89 7.56
CA ARG A 3 10.04 -9.15 7.39
C ARG A 3 9.87 -7.63 7.46
N LEU A 4 8.65 -7.11 7.32
CA LEU A 4 8.40 -5.68 7.30
C LEU A 4 8.16 -5.14 8.72
N TRP A 5 9.01 -4.21 9.14
CA TRP A 5 8.94 -3.54 10.43
C TRP A 5 8.68 -2.05 10.23
N ILE A 6 7.62 -1.55 10.84
CA ILE A 6 7.29 -0.13 10.78
C ILE A 6 7.83 0.54 12.04
N VAL A 7 8.73 1.48 11.85
CA VAL A 7 9.43 2.18 12.92
C VAL A 7 9.05 3.66 12.87
N PRO A 8 8.41 4.22 13.91
CA PRO A 8 8.20 5.65 13.99
C PRO A 8 9.53 6.42 14.04
N SER A 9 9.58 7.59 13.41
CA SER A 9 10.83 8.39 13.31
C SER A 9 11.44 8.76 14.65
N TRP A 10 10.61 8.97 15.68
CA TRP A 10 11.10 9.29 17.05
C TRP A 10 11.73 8.11 17.79
N HIS A 11 11.63 6.89 17.28
CA HIS A 11 12.30 5.73 17.87
C HIS A 11 13.78 5.68 17.53
N ARG A 12 14.21 6.42 16.50
CA ARG A 12 15.60 6.40 16.04
C ARG A 12 16.59 6.96 17.06
N ASP A 13 16.17 7.93 17.89
CA ASP A 13 17.03 8.70 18.76
C ASP A 13 16.63 8.64 20.25
N ASN A 14 15.72 7.75 20.66
CA ASN A 14 15.26 7.70 22.04
C ASN A 14 15.58 6.34 22.71
N PRO A 15 16.71 6.27 23.45
CA PRO A 15 17.10 5.07 24.18
C PRO A 15 16.17 4.72 25.36
N ASP A 16 15.23 5.60 25.71
CA ASP A 16 14.32 5.41 26.84
C ASP A 16 13.00 4.73 26.47
N VAL A 17 12.81 4.30 25.21
CA VAL A 17 11.61 3.57 24.82
C VAL A 17 11.74 2.11 25.24
N PRO A 18 10.87 1.59 26.13
CA PRO A 18 10.91 0.19 26.54
C PRO A 18 10.78 -0.74 25.35
N GLY A 19 11.77 -1.59 25.13
CA GLY A 19 11.81 -2.55 24.01
C GLY A 19 12.63 -2.11 22.81
N PHE A 20 13.22 -0.90 22.83
CA PHE A 20 14.22 -0.50 21.86
C PHE A 20 15.61 -0.98 22.34
N GLU A 21 16.13 -2.01 21.72
CA GLU A 21 17.53 -2.39 21.84
C GLU A 21 18.25 -1.96 20.55
N PRO A 22 19.06 -0.89 20.59
CA PRO A 22 19.77 -0.40 19.40
C PRO A 22 20.74 -1.43 18.81
N ASP A 23 21.12 -2.42 19.61
CA ASP A 23 22.03 -3.51 19.25
C ASP A 23 21.28 -4.87 19.13
N ALA A 24 19.95 -4.90 19.17
CA ALA A 24 19.22 -6.14 18.89
C ALA A 24 19.59 -6.62 17.49
N PRO A 25 20.00 -7.91 17.33
CA PRO A 25 20.35 -8.40 16.03
C PRO A 25 19.15 -8.26 15.12
N VAL A 26 19.26 -7.39 14.10
CA VAL A 26 18.29 -7.26 13.02
C VAL A 26 18.13 -8.68 12.47
N GLN A 27 16.91 -9.22 12.52
CA GLN A 27 16.65 -10.53 11.93
C GLN A 27 17.12 -10.47 10.48
N ASP A 28 17.89 -11.45 10.07
CA ASP A 28 18.46 -11.52 8.72
C ASP A 28 17.31 -11.39 7.71
N GLY A 29 17.34 -10.33 6.89
CA GLY A 29 16.28 -10.02 5.92
C GLY A 29 15.15 -9.10 6.41
N ALA A 30 15.21 -8.53 7.61
CA ALA A 30 14.22 -7.54 8.07
C ALA A 30 14.30 -6.25 7.24
N ILE A 31 13.15 -5.75 6.83
CA ILE A 31 12.98 -4.52 6.06
C ILE A 31 12.34 -3.48 6.97
N HIS A 32 13.06 -2.45 7.30
CA HIS A 32 12.56 -1.36 8.13
C HIS A 32 11.93 -0.28 7.26
N ILE A 33 10.73 0.15 7.62
CA ILE A 33 10.04 1.30 7.04
C ILE A 33 9.89 2.34 8.15
N GLU A 34 10.57 3.45 7.98
CA GLU A 34 10.46 4.59 8.88
C GLU A 34 9.30 5.49 8.42
N LEU A 35 8.31 5.68 9.28
CA LEU A 35 7.19 6.57 9.02
C LEU A 35 7.11 7.62 10.12
N ASP A 36 6.99 8.86 9.71
CA ASP A 36 6.51 9.91 10.61
C ASP A 36 4.97 9.81 10.62
N PRO A 37 4.34 9.49 11.76
CA PRO A 37 2.90 9.51 11.92
C PRO A 37 2.37 10.94 11.99
N GLY A 38 2.87 11.82 11.14
CA GLY A 38 2.37 13.17 10.96
C GLY A 38 0.87 13.17 10.66
N LEU A 39 0.40 14.18 9.99
CA LEU A 39 -1.03 14.45 9.73
C LEU A 39 -1.71 13.47 8.74
N ALA A 40 -1.00 12.50 8.16
CA ALA A 40 -1.55 11.58 7.17
C ALA A 40 -1.98 10.23 7.78
N PHE A 41 -3.08 9.67 7.27
CA PHE A 41 -3.51 8.31 7.57
C PHE A 41 -2.47 7.27 7.12
N GLY A 42 -2.40 6.12 7.83
CA GLY A 42 -1.52 5.02 7.45
C GLY A 42 -0.31 4.87 8.36
N THR A 43 -0.55 4.74 9.68
CA THR A 43 0.50 4.48 10.70
C THR A 43 1.01 3.04 10.68
N GLY A 44 0.42 2.18 9.86
CA GLY A 44 0.78 0.77 9.77
C GLY A 44 0.12 -0.16 10.77
N SER A 45 -0.61 0.34 11.77
CA SER A 45 -1.22 -0.48 12.83
C SER A 45 -2.61 -1.01 12.47
N HIS A 46 -3.21 -0.58 11.37
CA HIS A 46 -4.57 -0.99 11.00
C HIS A 46 -4.55 -2.35 10.27
N PRO A 47 -5.50 -3.26 10.54
CA PRO A 47 -5.58 -4.58 9.90
C PRO A 47 -5.50 -4.53 8.37
N THR A 48 -6.15 -3.54 7.72
CA THR A 48 -6.12 -3.40 6.27
C THR A 48 -4.72 -3.11 5.72
N THR A 49 -3.90 -2.39 6.48
CA THR A 49 -2.49 -2.15 6.12
C THR A 49 -1.67 -3.41 6.27
N HIS A 50 -1.89 -4.19 7.35
CA HIS A 50 -1.23 -5.49 7.55
C HIS A 50 -1.53 -6.45 6.40
N LEU A 51 -2.80 -6.55 5.99
CA LEU A 51 -3.22 -7.38 4.86
C LEU A 51 -2.50 -7.00 3.56
N CYS A 52 -2.44 -5.70 3.25
CA CYS A 52 -1.73 -5.21 2.06
C CYS A 52 -0.22 -5.50 2.13
N LEU A 53 0.42 -5.25 3.27
CA LEU A 53 1.85 -5.50 3.45
C LEU A 53 2.18 -6.99 3.36
N ALA A 54 1.34 -7.85 3.93
CA ALA A 54 1.49 -9.31 3.82
C ALA A 54 1.39 -9.78 2.36
N TRP A 55 0.41 -9.24 1.62
CA TRP A 55 0.27 -9.54 0.21
C TRP A 55 1.48 -9.07 -0.61
N LEU A 56 1.95 -7.84 -0.39
CA LEU A 56 3.13 -7.31 -1.08
C LEU A 56 4.38 -8.16 -0.79
N GLU A 57 4.55 -8.61 0.45
CA GLU A 57 5.69 -9.46 0.83
C GLU A 57 5.67 -10.82 0.14
N ALA A 58 4.48 -11.42 0.00
CA ALA A 58 4.31 -12.77 -0.54
C ALA A 58 4.22 -12.81 -2.08
N GLU A 59 3.54 -11.84 -2.68
CA GLU A 59 3.06 -11.92 -4.06
C GLU A 59 3.64 -10.86 -5.01
N LEU A 60 4.37 -9.84 -4.51
CA LEU A 60 4.90 -8.77 -5.36
C LEU A 60 5.95 -9.32 -6.33
N PRO A 61 5.71 -9.26 -7.66
CA PRO A 61 6.73 -9.70 -8.61
C PRO A 61 7.92 -8.73 -8.62
N GLN A 62 9.13 -9.26 -8.62
CA GLN A 62 10.35 -8.45 -8.67
C GLN A 62 10.38 -7.57 -9.92
N GLY A 63 10.71 -6.29 -9.72
CA GLY A 63 10.74 -5.29 -10.78
C GLY A 63 9.36 -4.86 -11.32
N ALA A 64 8.25 -5.34 -10.75
CA ALA A 64 6.92 -4.94 -11.19
C ALA A 64 6.69 -3.44 -10.98
N THR A 65 6.12 -2.77 -11.98
CA THR A 65 5.62 -1.39 -11.82
C THR A 65 4.41 -1.41 -10.88
N LEU A 66 4.31 -0.42 -10.01
CA LEU A 66 3.25 -0.35 -9.01
C LEU A 66 2.58 1.02 -8.98
N LEU A 67 1.25 1.02 -8.85
CA LEU A 67 0.44 2.18 -8.55
C LEU A 67 -0.20 1.97 -7.17
N ASP A 68 0.05 2.90 -6.24
CA ASP A 68 -0.62 3.00 -4.94
C ASP A 68 -1.63 4.16 -4.99
N TYR A 69 -2.91 3.83 -5.07
CA TYR A 69 -3.98 4.82 -5.20
C TYR A 69 -4.69 5.04 -3.86
N GLY A 70 -4.61 6.25 -3.35
CA GLY A 70 -4.96 6.59 -1.96
C GLY A 70 -3.78 6.30 -1.03
N CYS A 71 -2.60 6.83 -1.36
CA CYS A 71 -1.34 6.44 -0.75
C CYS A 71 -1.16 6.90 0.71
N GLY A 72 -1.86 7.94 1.15
CA GLY A 72 -1.78 8.44 2.52
C GLY A 72 -0.35 8.78 2.95
N SER A 73 0.19 8.01 3.88
CA SER A 73 1.59 8.13 4.34
C SER A 73 2.62 7.63 3.33
N GLY A 74 2.19 6.89 2.30
CA GLY A 74 3.05 6.23 1.34
C GLY A 74 3.55 4.86 1.78
N ILE A 75 3.06 4.32 2.88
CA ILE A 75 3.54 3.07 3.49
C ILE A 75 3.58 1.90 2.50
N LEU A 76 2.54 1.71 1.68
CA LEU A 76 2.46 0.59 0.74
C LEU A 76 3.42 0.78 -0.44
N ALA A 77 3.49 1.98 -1.00
CA ALA A 77 4.43 2.31 -2.08
C ALA A 77 5.89 2.17 -1.62
N ILE A 78 6.22 2.64 -0.42
CA ILE A 78 7.55 2.52 0.17
C ILE A 78 7.89 1.05 0.45
N ALA A 79 6.96 0.29 1.04
CA ALA A 79 7.14 -1.14 1.27
C ALA A 79 7.41 -1.88 -0.04
N ALA A 80 6.61 -1.61 -1.07
CA ALA A 80 6.78 -2.22 -2.38
C ALA A 80 8.17 -1.93 -2.97
N ARG A 81 8.66 -0.69 -2.89
CA ARG A 81 10.01 -0.33 -3.35
C ARG A 81 11.10 -1.10 -2.60
N LYS A 82 10.98 -1.19 -1.29
CA LYS A 82 11.94 -1.94 -0.45
C LYS A 82 11.88 -3.45 -0.70
N LEU A 83 10.74 -3.97 -1.13
CA LEU A 83 10.54 -5.38 -1.51
C LEU A 83 11.01 -5.69 -2.95
N GLY A 84 11.41 -4.69 -3.72
CA GLY A 84 11.96 -4.87 -5.06
C GLY A 84 11.00 -4.52 -6.21
N ALA A 85 9.95 -3.75 -5.95
CA ALA A 85 9.15 -3.18 -7.03
C ALA A 85 10.00 -2.30 -7.95
N GLY A 86 9.62 -2.25 -9.21
CA GLY A 86 10.16 -1.32 -10.21
C GLY A 86 9.60 0.10 -10.04
N PRO A 87 9.47 0.87 -11.11
CA PRO A 87 8.88 2.21 -11.06
C PRO A 87 7.55 2.22 -10.32
N THR A 88 7.42 3.12 -9.35
CA THR A 88 6.26 3.19 -8.44
C THR A 88 5.70 4.60 -8.44
N LEU A 89 4.38 4.70 -8.65
CA LEU A 89 3.61 5.93 -8.51
C LEU A 89 2.69 5.82 -7.29
N ALA A 90 2.56 6.91 -6.57
CA ALA A 90 1.67 7.04 -5.42
C ALA A 90 0.72 8.22 -5.65
N VAL A 91 -0.57 8.00 -5.53
CA VAL A 91 -1.60 9.00 -5.82
C VAL A 91 -2.49 9.20 -4.60
N ASP A 92 -2.77 10.45 -4.27
CA ASP A 92 -3.79 10.79 -3.27
C ASP A 92 -4.53 12.06 -3.67
N ILE A 93 -5.80 12.17 -3.29
CA ILE A 93 -6.60 13.38 -3.50
C ILE A 93 -6.21 14.51 -2.55
N ASP A 94 -5.55 14.18 -1.43
CA ASP A 94 -5.07 15.13 -0.44
C ASP A 94 -3.61 15.53 -0.74
N ALA A 95 -3.40 16.82 -1.00
CA ALA A 95 -2.06 17.36 -1.23
C ALA A 95 -1.12 17.15 -0.01
N GLN A 96 -1.65 17.09 1.21
CA GLN A 96 -0.85 16.79 2.41
C GLN A 96 -0.38 15.33 2.41
N ALA A 97 -1.23 14.40 1.98
CA ALA A 97 -0.85 13.00 1.82
C ALA A 97 0.25 12.84 0.75
N VAL A 98 0.14 13.55 -0.37
CA VAL A 98 1.18 13.56 -1.42
C VAL A 98 2.51 14.06 -0.87
N GLN A 99 2.51 15.14 -0.09
CA GLN A 99 3.72 15.68 0.56
C GLN A 99 4.29 14.70 1.59
N SER A 100 3.44 14.09 2.41
CA SER A 100 3.84 13.08 3.41
C SER A 100 4.48 11.86 2.75
N THR A 101 3.88 11.37 1.67
CA THR A 101 4.44 10.25 0.88
C THR A 101 5.81 10.60 0.32
N ALA A 102 5.98 11.79 -0.27
CA ALA A 102 7.26 12.21 -0.82
C ALA A 102 8.34 12.35 0.28
N PHE A 103 7.99 12.92 1.43
CA PHE A 103 8.88 13.03 2.57
C PHE A 103 9.28 11.65 3.13
N ASN A 104 8.32 10.78 3.36
CA ASN A 104 8.57 9.43 3.87
C ASN A 104 9.40 8.59 2.89
N ALA A 105 9.19 8.75 1.59
CA ALA A 105 10.02 8.10 0.56
C ALA A 105 11.48 8.54 0.66
N GLN A 106 11.72 9.84 0.84
CA GLN A 106 13.07 10.38 1.02
C GLN A 106 13.74 9.84 2.29
N VAL A 107 13.02 9.84 3.42
CA VAL A 107 13.50 9.28 4.70
C VAL A 107 13.90 7.80 4.55
N ASN A 108 13.11 7.05 3.80
CA ASN A 108 13.35 5.63 3.54
C ASN A 108 14.34 5.36 2.40
N GLN A 109 14.88 6.39 1.76
CA GLN A 109 15.84 6.30 0.65
C GLN A 109 15.30 5.44 -0.53
N VAL A 110 14.01 5.57 -0.82
CA VAL A 110 13.38 4.94 -1.98
C VAL A 110 12.93 5.98 -2.99
N GLU A 111 13.07 5.65 -4.27
CA GLU A 111 12.59 6.47 -5.36
C GLU A 111 11.16 6.09 -5.72
N LEU A 112 10.25 7.04 -5.65
CA LEU A 112 8.89 6.95 -6.15
C LEU A 112 8.39 8.36 -6.50
N GLN A 113 7.29 8.43 -7.23
CA GLN A 113 6.65 9.70 -7.55
C GLN A 113 5.29 9.77 -6.87
N ALA A 114 5.10 10.79 -6.03
CA ALA A 114 3.82 11.08 -5.38
C ALA A 114 3.13 12.25 -6.08
N MET A 115 1.83 12.13 -6.36
CA MET A 115 1.09 13.10 -7.15
C MET A 115 -0.40 13.13 -6.85
N LEU A 116 -1.06 14.22 -7.22
CA LEU A 116 -2.52 14.32 -7.27
C LEU A 116 -3.09 13.51 -8.46
N PRO A 117 -4.37 13.10 -8.42
CA PRO A 117 -4.99 12.29 -9.48
C PRO A 117 -4.87 12.89 -10.88
N ASP A 118 -4.97 14.21 -11.01
CA ASP A 118 -4.89 14.91 -12.29
C ASP A 118 -3.50 14.82 -12.96
N ALA A 119 -2.47 14.51 -12.19
CA ALA A 119 -1.11 14.34 -12.68
C ALA A 119 -0.76 12.87 -13.00
N LEU A 120 -1.68 11.93 -12.72
CA LEU A 120 -1.44 10.52 -13.01
C LEU A 120 -1.37 10.30 -14.54
N PRO A 121 -0.23 9.82 -15.07
CA PRO A 121 -0.10 9.59 -16.51
C PRO A 121 -0.96 8.42 -16.95
N GLU A 122 -1.34 8.44 -18.23
CA GLU A 122 -1.91 7.26 -18.87
C GLU A 122 -0.90 6.12 -18.86
N GLY A 123 -1.39 4.90 -18.64
CA GLY A 123 -0.53 3.72 -18.63
C GLY A 123 -1.07 2.62 -17.72
N THR A 124 -0.36 1.51 -17.71
CA THR A 124 -0.72 0.33 -16.93
C THR A 124 0.43 -0.13 -16.05
N PHE A 125 0.08 -0.79 -14.95
CA PHE A 125 1.02 -1.22 -13.92
C PHE A 125 0.91 -2.73 -13.69
N GLY A 126 2.00 -3.34 -13.26
CA GLY A 126 2.04 -4.74 -12.88
C GLY A 126 1.22 -5.03 -11.63
N VAL A 127 1.17 -4.06 -10.71
CA VAL A 127 0.36 -4.10 -9.50
C VAL A 127 -0.32 -2.75 -9.32
N VAL A 128 -1.63 -2.77 -9.08
CA VAL A 128 -2.41 -1.61 -8.62
C VAL A 128 -2.94 -1.95 -7.24
N VAL A 129 -2.55 -1.18 -6.23
CA VAL A 129 -3.02 -1.35 -4.85
C VAL A 129 -3.81 -0.12 -4.42
N ALA A 130 -4.92 -0.32 -3.72
CA ALA A 130 -5.70 0.74 -3.10
C ALA A 130 -6.25 0.27 -1.75
N ASN A 131 -5.84 0.95 -0.69
CA ASN A 131 -6.32 0.74 0.68
C ASN A 131 -7.14 1.95 1.12
N ILE A 132 -8.36 2.02 0.64
CA ILE A 132 -9.31 3.11 0.90
C ILE A 132 -10.70 2.53 1.19
N LEU A 133 -11.64 3.39 1.60
CA LEU A 133 -12.99 2.94 1.93
C LEU A 133 -13.73 2.34 0.71
N SER A 134 -14.68 1.44 0.98
CA SER A 134 -15.41 0.69 -0.05
C SER A 134 -16.20 1.58 -1.04
N ASN A 135 -16.79 2.68 -0.58
CA ASN A 135 -17.56 3.56 -1.48
C ASN A 135 -16.68 4.23 -2.55
N PRO A 136 -15.56 4.88 -2.20
CA PRO A 136 -14.59 5.33 -3.20
C PRO A 136 -14.09 4.20 -4.12
N LEU A 137 -13.81 3.01 -3.60
CA LEU A 137 -13.37 1.87 -4.41
C LEU A 137 -14.39 1.48 -5.48
N LYS A 138 -15.70 1.50 -5.16
CA LYS A 138 -16.75 1.23 -6.14
C LYS A 138 -16.79 2.29 -7.25
N VAL A 139 -16.66 3.55 -6.90
CA VAL A 139 -16.64 4.67 -7.87
C VAL A 139 -15.41 4.60 -8.78
N LEU A 140 -14.27 4.23 -8.22
CA LEU A 140 -12.99 4.16 -8.92
C LEU A 140 -12.77 2.86 -9.70
N ALA A 141 -13.73 1.92 -9.69
CA ALA A 141 -13.57 0.62 -10.33
C ALA A 141 -13.11 0.70 -11.80
N PRO A 142 -13.73 1.52 -12.69
CA PRO A 142 -13.26 1.62 -14.07
C PRO A 142 -11.84 2.17 -14.17
N LEU A 143 -11.48 3.17 -13.36
CA LEU A 143 -10.16 3.78 -13.37
C LEU A 143 -9.09 2.78 -12.90
N LEU A 144 -9.30 2.17 -11.73
CA LEU A 144 -8.32 1.24 -11.16
C LEU A 144 -8.12 0.02 -12.09
N CYS A 145 -9.20 -0.54 -12.63
CA CYS A 145 -9.10 -1.65 -13.58
C CYS A 145 -8.38 -1.26 -14.87
N ALA A 146 -8.58 -0.04 -15.38
CA ALA A 146 -7.90 0.42 -16.58
C ALA A 146 -6.37 0.50 -16.39
N HIS A 147 -5.91 0.79 -15.18
CA HIS A 147 -4.49 0.86 -14.84
C HIS A 147 -3.82 -0.49 -14.58
N VAL A 148 -4.56 -1.59 -14.49
CA VAL A 148 -3.95 -2.93 -14.36
C VAL A 148 -3.52 -3.43 -15.74
N ARG A 149 -2.23 -3.75 -15.91
CA ARG A 149 -1.75 -4.34 -17.17
C ARG A 149 -2.27 -5.78 -17.37
N ALA A 150 -2.21 -6.28 -18.59
CA ALA A 150 -2.46 -7.70 -18.87
C ALA A 150 -1.49 -8.57 -18.04
N GLY A 151 -2.03 -9.57 -17.34
CA GLY A 151 -1.28 -10.40 -16.38
C GLY A 151 -0.93 -9.70 -15.05
N GLY A 152 -1.36 -8.47 -14.85
CA GLY A 152 -1.15 -7.72 -13.60
C GLY A 152 -2.18 -8.04 -12.53
N SER A 153 -1.94 -7.53 -11.34
CA SER A 153 -2.78 -7.74 -10.15
C SER A 153 -3.42 -6.44 -9.68
N LEU A 154 -4.69 -6.52 -9.30
CA LEU A 154 -5.41 -5.51 -8.54
C LEU A 154 -5.53 -5.98 -7.09
N VAL A 155 -5.21 -5.11 -6.13
CA VAL A 155 -5.22 -5.41 -4.69
C VAL A 155 -5.99 -4.31 -3.97
N LEU A 156 -7.09 -4.68 -3.35
CA LEU A 156 -8.01 -3.75 -2.69
C LEU A 156 -8.16 -4.10 -1.22
N ALA A 157 -8.07 -3.11 -0.35
CA ALA A 157 -8.32 -3.21 1.08
C ALA A 157 -9.07 -1.96 1.59
N GLY A 158 -9.37 -1.92 2.88
CA GLY A 158 -10.28 -0.91 3.45
C GLY A 158 -11.75 -1.32 3.33
N ILE A 159 -11.98 -2.62 3.18
CA ILE A 159 -13.27 -3.25 2.91
C ILE A 159 -13.65 -4.12 4.10
N LEU A 160 -14.85 -3.95 4.64
CA LEU A 160 -15.39 -4.85 5.63
C LEU A 160 -15.91 -6.14 4.95
N GLU A 161 -15.82 -7.26 5.64
CA GLU A 161 -16.25 -8.57 5.13
C GLU A 161 -17.67 -8.55 4.55
N ARG A 162 -18.62 -7.85 5.22
CA ARG A 162 -20.00 -7.70 4.74
C ARG A 162 -20.13 -6.93 3.41
N GLN A 163 -19.09 -6.22 2.98
CA GLN A 163 -19.07 -5.42 1.76
C GLN A 163 -18.47 -6.18 0.55
N ALA A 164 -18.03 -7.41 0.74
CA ALA A 164 -17.36 -8.18 -0.31
C ALA A 164 -18.20 -8.30 -1.58
N GLN A 165 -19.49 -8.66 -1.44
CA GLN A 165 -20.39 -8.83 -2.57
C GLN A 165 -20.59 -7.52 -3.35
N GLU A 166 -20.75 -6.39 -2.66
CA GLU A 166 -20.92 -5.07 -3.32
C GLU A 166 -19.70 -4.72 -4.19
N LEU A 167 -18.48 -5.04 -3.69
CA LEU A 167 -17.25 -4.81 -4.44
C LEU A 167 -17.16 -5.76 -5.63
N GLN A 168 -17.49 -7.03 -5.45
CA GLN A 168 -17.51 -7.99 -6.55
C GLN A 168 -18.44 -7.55 -7.68
N GLU A 169 -19.65 -7.12 -7.35
CA GLU A 169 -20.62 -6.61 -8.32
C GLU A 169 -20.14 -5.34 -9.02
N ALA A 170 -19.53 -4.40 -8.27
CA ALA A 170 -19.02 -3.15 -8.84
C ALA A 170 -17.84 -3.36 -9.80
N TYR A 171 -17.00 -4.37 -9.58
CA TYR A 171 -15.83 -4.66 -10.42
C TYR A 171 -16.09 -5.68 -11.53
N ALA A 172 -17.18 -6.45 -11.45
CA ALA A 172 -17.52 -7.52 -12.38
C ALA A 172 -17.46 -7.13 -13.88
N PRO A 173 -17.81 -5.90 -14.32
CA PRO A 173 -17.69 -5.51 -15.72
C PRO A 173 -16.24 -5.53 -16.25
N TRP A 174 -15.23 -5.45 -15.37
CA TRP A 174 -13.81 -5.34 -15.75
C TRP A 174 -12.97 -6.52 -15.26
N LEU A 175 -13.09 -6.87 -13.97
CA LEU A 175 -12.28 -7.90 -13.32
C LEU A 175 -13.10 -8.67 -12.27
N GLN A 176 -12.83 -9.94 -12.11
CA GLN A 176 -13.42 -10.76 -11.05
C GLN A 176 -12.62 -10.64 -9.76
N LEU A 177 -13.18 -9.93 -8.78
CA LEU A 177 -12.62 -9.85 -7.44
C LEU A 177 -12.93 -11.11 -6.63
N SER A 178 -11.95 -11.57 -5.87
CA SER A 178 -12.10 -12.59 -4.84
C SER A 178 -11.47 -12.13 -3.53
N VAL A 179 -12.03 -12.60 -2.41
CA VAL A 179 -11.42 -12.40 -1.09
C VAL A 179 -10.16 -13.26 -1.03
N ALA A 180 -9.02 -12.63 -0.80
CA ALA A 180 -7.73 -13.31 -0.71
C ALA A 180 -7.30 -13.54 0.74
N ASP A 181 -7.65 -12.62 1.65
CA ASP A 181 -7.28 -12.71 3.07
C ASP A 181 -8.23 -11.87 3.94
N SER A 182 -8.21 -12.09 5.26
CA SER A 182 -9.04 -11.36 6.22
C SER A 182 -8.35 -11.23 7.57
N GLU A 183 -8.59 -10.09 8.25
CA GLU A 183 -8.10 -9.81 9.60
C GLU A 183 -9.10 -8.90 10.32
N ASP A 184 -9.57 -9.28 11.50
CA ASP A 184 -10.46 -8.51 12.38
C ASP A 184 -11.73 -7.98 11.69
N GLY A 185 -12.34 -8.76 10.79
CA GLY A 185 -13.54 -8.38 10.04
C GLY A 185 -13.28 -7.47 8.82
N TRP A 186 -12.00 -7.16 8.53
CA TRP A 186 -11.54 -6.52 7.31
C TRP A 186 -11.03 -7.55 6.31
N ILE A 187 -11.18 -7.28 5.03
CA ILE A 187 -10.75 -8.18 3.97
C ILE A 187 -9.81 -7.51 2.98
N LEU A 188 -8.96 -8.32 2.40
CA LEU A 188 -8.21 -8.01 1.18
C LEU A 188 -8.87 -8.72 0.01
N MET A 189 -9.13 -7.99 -1.05
CA MET A 189 -9.67 -8.54 -2.28
C MET A 189 -8.66 -8.38 -3.42
N THR A 190 -8.56 -9.39 -4.28
CA THR A 190 -7.62 -9.38 -5.40
C THR A 190 -8.31 -9.80 -6.69
N ALA A 191 -7.77 -9.34 -7.82
CA ALA A 191 -8.11 -9.81 -9.15
C ALA A 191 -6.86 -9.82 -10.03
N ARG A 192 -6.85 -10.67 -11.05
CA ARG A 192 -5.86 -10.66 -12.13
C ARG A 192 -6.51 -10.28 -13.45
N ARG A 193 -5.80 -9.47 -14.22
CA ARG A 193 -6.24 -9.08 -15.57
C ARG A 193 -5.71 -10.03 -16.62
#